data_6b411cf3f9e71661d1d0177ff502a6b4
#
_entry.id   6b411cf3f9e71661d1d0177ff502a6b4
#
_cell.length_a   1.000
_cell.length_b   1.000
_cell.length_c   1.000
_cell.angle_alpha   90.00
_cell.angle_beta   90.00
_cell.angle_gamma   90.00
#
_symmetry.space_group_name_H-M   'P 1'
#
loop_
_entity.id
_entity.type
_entity.pdbx_description
1 polymer ?
#
loop_
_entity_poly.entity_id
_entity_poly.type
_entity_poly.pdbx_seq_one_letter_code
_entity_poly.pdbx_strand_id
1 'polypeptide(L)'
;MLSFAAGAQAEDDAAFHELETKYIFGNFTVGSSTGIEGERAFEPDTTADFGKRSGHYGASQTELEYEYTPSQYVQVEFGPTVSAYNIHGVPGLDDATMAAINGFSSELRSVLIDRGPSPFAVTMSLEPEFRSRDETSGVKVVNYELEAKLEADTELIKNRLFLGFNLLFEPETTRADLGIWQNEATVGASSALAFQIVPNVVIGADLWYLRHYDGMAFGSFTGDAVYLGPTLFWKISSKMLMSAAWETQVAGREVGVMPALDLTDFSRQRARLLFEFEF
;
A
#
# COMPACT_ATOMS: atom_id res chain seq x y z
N MET A 1 7.64 17.30 -47.66
CA MET A 1 8.18 17.96 -46.48
C MET A 1 7.48 17.40 -45.24
N LEU A 2 7.77 16.16 -44.88
CA LEU A 2 7.21 15.45 -43.73
C LEU A 2 8.18 14.31 -43.37
N SER A 3 9.33 14.65 -42.80
CA SER A 3 10.33 13.63 -42.35
C SER A 3 11.11 14.01 -41.10
N PHE A 4 10.59 14.91 -40.26
CA PHE A 4 11.29 15.32 -39.03
C PHE A 4 10.64 14.83 -37.72
N ALA A 5 9.46 14.20 -37.77
CA ALA A 5 8.80 13.75 -36.54
C ALA A 5 9.18 12.32 -36.09
N ALA A 6 9.59 11.45 -37.01
CA ALA A 6 9.89 10.05 -36.69
C ALA A 6 11.24 9.86 -35.97
N GLY A 7 12.22 10.75 -36.21
CA GLY A 7 13.53 10.66 -35.57
C GLY A 7 13.55 11.06 -34.09
N ALA A 8 12.79 12.07 -33.74
CA ALA A 8 12.71 12.55 -32.34
C ALA A 8 11.99 11.57 -31.42
N GLN A 9 10.93 10.88 -31.90
CA GLN A 9 10.24 9.86 -31.12
C GLN A 9 11.12 8.61 -30.88
N ALA A 10 11.93 8.21 -31.85
CA ALA A 10 12.79 7.02 -31.70
C ALA A 10 14.01 7.28 -30.79
N GLU A 11 14.52 8.51 -30.71
CA GLU A 11 15.58 8.88 -29.75
C GLU A 11 15.03 9.06 -28.31
N ASP A 12 13.82 9.61 -28.14
CA ASP A 12 13.16 9.71 -26.85
C ASP A 12 12.79 8.33 -26.29
N ASP A 13 12.25 7.42 -27.10
CA ASP A 13 11.91 6.06 -26.68
C ASP A 13 13.14 5.24 -26.27
N ALA A 14 14.32 5.50 -26.81
CA ALA A 14 15.56 4.84 -26.42
C ALA A 14 16.10 5.31 -25.04
N ALA A 15 15.65 6.45 -24.53
CA ALA A 15 16.02 6.96 -23.20
C ALA A 15 15.17 6.34 -22.08
N PHE A 16 13.98 5.81 -22.38
CA PHE A 16 13.11 5.15 -21.40
C PHE A 16 13.43 3.66 -21.36
N HIS A 17 13.72 3.16 -20.16
CA HIS A 17 14.03 1.75 -19.92
C HIS A 17 12.91 1.11 -19.08
N GLU A 18 12.88 -0.20 -19.09
CA GLU A 18 11.98 -0.98 -18.27
C GLU A 18 12.22 -0.67 -16.78
N LEU A 19 11.14 -0.48 -16.05
CA LEU A 19 11.14 -0.24 -14.62
C LEU A 19 10.57 -1.48 -13.89
N GLU A 20 11.11 -1.76 -12.75
CA GLU A 20 10.44 -2.63 -11.79
C GLU A 20 9.12 -2.00 -11.36
N THR A 21 8.05 -2.77 -11.42
CA THR A 21 6.71 -2.22 -11.23
C THR A 21 6.25 -2.21 -9.79
N LYS A 22 6.96 -2.89 -8.86
CA LYS A 22 6.56 -3.00 -7.45
C LYS A 22 6.11 -1.65 -6.88
N TYR A 23 6.91 -0.61 -7.02
CA TYR A 23 6.69 0.69 -6.35
C TYR A 23 6.18 1.83 -7.23
N ILE A 24 6.04 1.64 -8.56
CA ILE A 24 5.72 2.76 -9.47
C ILE A 24 4.30 3.31 -9.33
N PHE A 25 3.42 2.61 -8.61
CA PHE A 25 2.03 3.00 -8.39
C PHE A 25 1.80 3.72 -7.06
N GLY A 26 2.86 4.06 -6.29
CA GLY A 26 2.75 4.81 -5.03
C GLY A 26 2.57 3.96 -3.80
N ASN A 27 2.69 2.65 -3.93
CA ASN A 27 2.73 1.64 -2.87
C ASN A 27 1.45 1.41 -2.04
N PHE A 28 0.33 2.07 -2.33
CA PHE A 28 -0.99 1.54 -1.96
C PHE A 28 -1.40 0.46 -2.97
N THR A 29 -1.45 0.78 -4.26
CA THR A 29 -1.42 -0.24 -5.31
C THR A 29 0.03 -0.64 -5.54
N VAL A 30 0.30 -1.94 -5.46
CA VAL A 30 1.63 -2.54 -5.62
C VAL A 30 1.68 -3.24 -6.97
N GLY A 31 2.80 -3.10 -7.69
CA GLY A 31 3.02 -3.80 -8.94
C GLY A 31 3.50 -5.24 -8.73
N SER A 32 3.50 -6.01 -9.79
CA SER A 32 3.77 -7.46 -9.74
C SER A 32 5.25 -7.85 -9.76
N SER A 33 6.19 -6.90 -9.87
CA SER A 33 7.62 -7.23 -9.84
C SER A 33 8.07 -7.71 -8.46
N THR A 34 9.07 -8.60 -8.50
CA THR A 34 9.85 -9.00 -7.33
C THR A 34 11.28 -8.70 -7.65
N GLY A 35 12.04 -7.89 -7.17
CA GLY A 35 13.44 -7.55 -7.42
C GLY A 35 14.31 -8.54 -8.23
N ILE A 36 15.58 -8.30 -8.34
CA ILE A 36 16.53 -9.15 -9.06
C ILE A 36 17.05 -10.25 -8.12
N GLU A 37 17.24 -11.48 -8.63
CA GLU A 37 17.80 -12.58 -7.84
C GLU A 37 19.12 -12.21 -7.14
N GLY A 38 19.14 -12.38 -5.83
CA GLY A 38 20.26 -12.01 -4.95
C GLY A 38 20.20 -10.59 -4.41
N GLU A 39 19.27 -9.78 -4.83
CA GLU A 39 19.05 -8.42 -4.35
C GLU A 39 18.72 -8.39 -2.87
N ARG A 40 19.16 -7.32 -2.22
CA ARG A 40 18.93 -7.04 -0.80
C ARG A 40 18.71 -5.56 -0.64
N ALA A 41 17.69 -5.20 0.11
CA ALA A 41 17.39 -3.82 0.41
C ALA A 41 17.01 -3.62 1.88
N PHE A 42 17.01 -2.37 2.29
CA PHE A 42 16.41 -1.89 3.52
C PHE A 42 15.31 -0.89 3.14
N GLU A 43 14.10 -1.12 3.65
CA GLU A 43 12.92 -0.36 3.29
C GLU A 43 12.23 0.21 4.54
N PRO A 44 12.38 1.48 4.84
CA PRO A 44 11.43 2.20 5.69
C PRO A 44 10.18 2.57 4.86
N ASP A 45 9.07 1.90 5.14
CA ASP A 45 7.77 2.20 4.58
C ASP A 45 6.85 2.78 5.65
N THR A 46 6.29 3.95 5.40
CA THR A 46 5.41 4.65 6.32
C THR A 46 4.05 4.86 5.72
N THR A 47 3.04 4.25 6.33
CA THR A 47 1.63 4.57 6.11
C THR A 47 1.15 5.53 7.19
N ALA A 48 0.37 6.54 6.82
CA ALA A 48 -0.16 7.53 7.74
C ALA A 48 -1.61 7.87 7.40
N ASP A 49 -2.45 7.93 8.44
CA ASP A 49 -3.88 8.15 8.38
C ASP A 49 -4.25 9.46 9.08
N PHE A 50 -5.11 10.26 8.44
CA PHE A 50 -5.48 11.59 8.93
C PHE A 50 -6.98 11.84 8.85
N GLY A 51 -7.51 12.41 9.93
CA GLY A 51 -8.87 12.93 9.99
C GLY A 51 -9.94 11.85 10.15
N LYS A 52 -10.65 11.93 11.25
CA LYS A 52 -11.91 11.27 11.53
C LYS A 52 -13.07 12.28 11.40
N ARG A 53 -14.28 11.93 11.82
CA ARG A 53 -15.48 12.77 11.67
C ARG A 53 -15.38 14.11 12.40
N SER A 54 -14.69 14.13 13.56
CA SER A 54 -14.39 15.32 14.35
C SER A 54 -13.17 15.08 15.23
N GLY A 55 -12.69 16.12 15.90
CA GLY A 55 -11.45 16.09 16.66
C GLY A 55 -10.21 16.21 15.77
N HIS A 56 -9.06 15.95 16.35
CA HIS A 56 -7.78 15.86 15.64
C HIS A 56 -7.33 14.41 15.64
N TYR A 57 -7.12 13.84 14.47
CA TYR A 57 -6.68 12.47 14.28
C TYR A 57 -5.49 12.40 13.36
N GLY A 58 -4.44 11.75 13.81
CA GLY A 58 -3.31 11.31 13.03
C GLY A 58 -2.73 10.04 13.64
N ALA A 59 -2.61 9.00 12.85
CA ALA A 59 -1.92 7.76 13.18
C ALA A 59 -0.95 7.43 12.06
N SER A 60 0.18 6.83 12.39
CA SER A 60 1.13 6.33 11.37
C SER A 60 1.80 5.05 11.84
N GLN A 61 2.07 4.17 10.89
CA GLN A 61 2.88 2.97 11.05
C GLN A 61 4.07 3.05 10.11
N THR A 62 5.26 2.75 10.62
CA THR A 62 6.48 2.63 9.82
C THR A 62 7.01 1.23 9.98
N GLU A 63 7.12 0.53 8.89
CA GLU A 63 7.78 -0.78 8.78
C GLU A 63 9.25 -0.54 8.41
N LEU A 64 10.16 -1.18 9.13
CA LEU A 64 11.59 -1.07 8.91
C LEU A 64 12.10 -2.42 8.40
N GLU A 65 11.90 -2.67 7.12
CA GLU A 65 12.02 -3.99 6.55
C GLU A 65 13.38 -4.25 5.93
N TYR A 66 13.80 -5.48 6.06
CA TYR A 66 14.87 -6.07 5.29
C TYR A 66 14.26 -6.92 4.19
N GLU A 67 14.57 -6.55 2.95
CA GLU A 67 14.16 -7.27 1.75
C GLU A 67 15.28 -8.21 1.27
N TYR A 68 14.88 -9.40 0.79
CA TYR A 68 15.74 -10.33 0.10
C TYR A 68 15.00 -11.06 -1.01
N THR A 69 15.58 -11.08 -2.21
CA THR A 69 15.05 -11.77 -3.40
C THR A 69 15.86 -13.05 -3.67
N PRO A 70 15.48 -14.21 -3.09
CA PRO A 70 16.21 -15.47 -3.29
C PRO A 70 16.12 -16.01 -4.72
N SER A 71 15.13 -15.62 -5.49
CA SER A 71 14.98 -15.96 -6.90
C SER A 71 14.09 -14.92 -7.58
N GLN A 72 14.18 -14.77 -8.90
CA GLN A 72 13.32 -13.87 -9.69
C GLN A 72 11.80 -14.13 -9.55
N TYR A 73 11.38 -15.16 -8.84
CA TYR A 73 9.97 -15.52 -8.61
C TYR A 73 9.52 -15.39 -7.16
N VAL A 74 10.45 -15.12 -6.25
CA VAL A 74 10.17 -15.08 -4.82
C VAL A 74 10.94 -13.95 -4.18
N GLN A 75 10.26 -13.14 -3.37
CA GLN A 75 10.83 -12.10 -2.53
C GLN A 75 10.31 -12.27 -1.11
N VAL A 76 11.12 -11.97 -0.13
CA VAL A 76 10.78 -12.00 1.29
C VAL A 76 11.19 -10.70 1.94
N GLU A 77 10.32 -10.16 2.78
CA GLU A 77 10.53 -8.96 3.56
C GLU A 77 10.20 -9.25 5.01
N PHE A 78 10.88 -8.59 5.93
CA PHE A 78 10.55 -8.71 7.35
C PHE A 78 11.19 -7.58 8.16
N GLY A 79 10.50 -7.12 9.17
CA GLY A 79 11.02 -6.08 10.03
C GLY A 79 10.11 -5.70 11.19
N PRO A 80 10.63 -4.92 12.14
CA PRO A 80 9.82 -4.34 13.19
C PRO A 80 8.96 -3.19 12.68
N THR A 81 7.78 -3.03 13.29
CA THR A 81 6.87 -1.91 13.05
C THR A 81 6.94 -0.90 14.19
N VAL A 82 6.88 0.38 13.83
CA VAL A 82 6.85 1.51 14.76
C VAL A 82 5.61 2.33 14.47
N SER A 83 4.75 2.54 15.47
CA SER A 83 3.54 3.36 15.30
C SER A 83 3.62 4.65 16.09
N ALA A 84 3.02 5.71 15.55
CA ALA A 84 2.89 7.00 16.23
C ALA A 84 1.45 7.52 16.13
N TYR A 85 0.95 8.10 17.22
CA TYR A 85 -0.42 8.57 17.36
C TYR A 85 -0.45 10.01 17.85
N ASN A 86 -1.36 10.80 17.29
CA ASN A 86 -1.71 12.14 17.71
C ASN A 86 -3.22 12.31 17.60
N ILE A 87 -3.93 11.93 18.67
CA ILE A 87 -5.38 11.81 18.72
C ILE A 87 -5.91 12.71 19.83
N HIS A 88 -6.81 13.64 19.51
CA HIS A 88 -7.40 14.56 20.48
C HIS A 88 -8.87 14.85 20.17
N GLY A 89 -9.75 14.58 21.11
CA GLY A 89 -11.17 14.90 21.04
C GLY A 89 -11.91 14.17 19.92
N VAL A 90 -11.45 12.98 19.52
CA VAL A 90 -12.14 12.12 18.53
C VAL A 90 -13.16 11.26 19.26
N PRO A 91 -14.46 11.34 18.91
CA PRO A 91 -15.48 10.52 19.57
C PRO A 91 -15.19 9.02 19.41
N GLY A 92 -15.25 8.30 20.53
CA GLY A 92 -14.98 6.86 20.56
C GLY A 92 -13.52 6.45 20.71
N LEU A 93 -12.58 7.41 20.66
CA LEU A 93 -11.15 7.18 20.88
C LEU A 93 -10.67 7.98 22.09
N ASP A 94 -9.74 7.41 22.83
CA ASP A 94 -9.04 8.11 23.90
C ASP A 94 -7.99 9.07 23.33
N ASP A 95 -7.72 10.19 24.01
CA ASP A 95 -6.65 11.11 23.63
C ASP A 95 -5.30 10.40 23.76
N ALA A 96 -4.48 10.45 22.71
CA ALA A 96 -3.17 9.81 22.66
C ALA A 96 -2.14 10.66 21.91
N THR A 97 -0.97 10.87 22.53
CA THR A 97 0.20 11.46 21.85
C THR A 97 1.40 10.61 22.24
N MET A 98 1.79 9.71 21.34
CA MET A 98 2.85 8.74 21.63
C MET A 98 3.43 8.14 20.35
N ALA A 99 4.65 7.57 20.48
CA ALA A 99 5.24 6.67 19.51
C ALA A 99 5.81 5.44 20.23
N ALA A 100 5.72 4.28 19.62
CA ALA A 100 6.21 3.02 20.19
C ALA A 100 6.56 2.01 19.09
N ILE A 101 7.49 1.10 19.41
CA ILE A 101 7.61 -0.16 18.66
C ILE A 101 6.30 -0.90 18.87
N ASN A 102 5.62 -1.23 17.78
CA ASN A 102 4.28 -1.79 17.82
C ASN A 102 4.26 -3.29 17.54
N GLY A 103 5.11 -3.78 16.65
CA GLY A 103 5.03 -5.16 16.23
C GLY A 103 6.15 -5.61 15.32
N PHE A 104 5.80 -6.56 14.48
CA PHE A 104 6.68 -7.17 13.51
C PHE A 104 5.85 -7.67 12.33
N SER A 105 6.29 -7.36 11.11
CA SER A 105 5.73 -7.84 9.85
C SER A 105 6.70 -8.79 9.14
N SER A 106 6.17 -9.61 8.26
CA SER A 106 6.95 -10.35 7.29
C SER A 106 6.12 -10.62 6.05
N GLU A 107 6.63 -10.30 4.88
CA GLU A 107 5.96 -10.53 3.60
C GLU A 107 6.65 -11.64 2.79
N LEU A 108 5.85 -12.45 2.13
CA LEU A 108 6.26 -13.41 1.10
C LEU A 108 5.55 -13.06 -0.20
N ARG A 109 6.30 -12.67 -1.21
CA ARG A 109 5.81 -12.40 -2.56
C ARG A 109 6.21 -13.55 -3.50
N SER A 110 5.28 -13.98 -4.34
CA SER A 110 5.48 -15.06 -5.30
C SER A 110 4.89 -14.73 -6.65
N VAL A 111 5.72 -14.69 -7.69
CA VAL A 111 5.27 -14.49 -9.07
C VAL A 111 4.48 -15.70 -9.55
N LEU A 112 3.24 -15.49 -9.94
CA LEU A 112 2.35 -16.52 -10.50
C LEU A 112 2.37 -16.53 -12.03
N ILE A 113 2.45 -15.33 -12.63
CA ILE A 113 2.52 -15.14 -14.09
C ILE A 113 3.61 -14.11 -14.35
N ASP A 114 4.64 -14.51 -15.05
CA ASP A 114 5.74 -13.63 -15.47
C ASP A 114 5.36 -12.84 -16.73
N ARG A 115 5.81 -11.59 -16.81
CA ARG A 115 5.56 -10.68 -17.93
C ARG A 115 6.25 -11.11 -19.22
N GLY A 116 7.36 -11.84 -19.18
CA GLY A 116 8.11 -12.22 -20.37
C GLY A 116 7.27 -12.92 -21.46
N PRO A 117 6.51 -13.98 -21.12
CA PRO A 117 5.61 -14.66 -22.07
C PRO A 117 4.18 -14.11 -22.13
N SER A 118 3.79 -13.23 -21.20
CA SER A 118 2.43 -12.71 -21.04
C SER A 118 2.41 -11.17 -21.21
N PRO A 119 1.33 -10.58 -21.73
CA PRO A 119 1.18 -9.13 -21.76
C PRO A 119 0.91 -8.50 -20.38
N PHE A 120 0.70 -9.30 -19.36
CA PHE A 120 0.51 -8.89 -17.96
C PHE A 120 1.30 -9.82 -17.04
N ALA A 121 1.62 -9.34 -15.87
CA ALA A 121 2.20 -10.14 -14.81
C ALA A 121 1.24 -10.23 -13.63
N VAL A 122 1.37 -11.27 -12.83
CA VAL A 122 0.59 -11.49 -11.60
C VAL A 122 1.49 -12.03 -10.51
N THR A 123 1.41 -11.40 -9.34
CA THR A 123 2.10 -11.81 -8.11
C THR A 123 1.07 -11.98 -7.00
N MET A 124 1.33 -12.89 -6.10
CA MET A 124 0.60 -13.06 -4.85
C MET A 124 1.52 -12.71 -3.69
N SER A 125 1.06 -11.86 -2.79
CA SER A 125 1.75 -11.61 -1.53
C SER A 125 0.93 -12.07 -0.34
N LEU A 126 1.64 -12.47 0.72
CA LEU A 126 1.09 -12.84 2.03
C LEU A 126 1.95 -12.19 3.09
N GLU A 127 1.35 -11.33 3.89
CA GLU A 127 2.03 -10.60 4.95
C GLU A 127 1.34 -10.83 6.30
N PRO A 128 1.79 -11.81 7.09
CA PRO A 128 1.40 -11.94 8.49
C PRO A 128 2.06 -10.84 9.33
N GLU A 129 1.25 -10.18 10.15
CA GLU A 129 1.67 -9.16 11.08
C GLU A 129 1.22 -9.47 12.51
N PHE A 130 2.06 -9.08 13.48
CA PHE A 130 1.74 -9.05 14.90
C PHE A 130 1.88 -7.63 15.42
N ARG A 131 0.83 -7.12 16.12
CA ARG A 131 0.85 -5.81 16.77
C ARG A 131 0.52 -5.89 18.24
N SER A 132 1.16 -5.04 19.02
CA SER A 132 0.94 -4.87 20.47
C SER A 132 0.02 -3.69 20.79
N ARG A 133 -0.37 -2.92 19.76
CA ARG A 133 -1.27 -1.79 19.84
C ARG A 133 -2.21 -1.79 18.65
N ASP A 134 -3.42 -1.37 18.92
CA ASP A 134 -4.43 -1.11 17.89
C ASP A 134 -3.98 0.04 16.98
N GLU A 135 -4.10 -0.17 15.69
CA GLU A 135 -3.62 0.74 14.64
C GLU A 135 -4.35 2.09 14.67
N THR A 136 -5.63 2.07 14.94
CA THR A 136 -6.48 3.27 14.94
C THR A 136 -6.40 4.06 16.24
N SER A 137 -6.37 3.38 17.37
CA SER A 137 -6.50 4.03 18.71
C SER A 137 -5.18 4.11 19.51
N GLY A 138 -4.18 3.29 19.15
CA GLY A 138 -2.95 3.15 19.93
C GLY A 138 -3.11 2.43 21.27
N VAL A 139 -4.29 1.92 21.58
CA VAL A 139 -4.56 1.15 22.80
C VAL A 139 -3.77 -0.16 22.76
N LYS A 140 -3.28 -0.61 23.91
CA LYS A 140 -2.59 -1.91 24.01
C LYS A 140 -3.53 -3.06 23.71
N VAL A 141 -3.11 -3.92 22.79
CA VAL A 141 -3.84 -5.11 22.35
C VAL A 141 -2.86 -6.26 22.11
N VAL A 142 -3.39 -7.43 21.85
CA VAL A 142 -2.73 -8.50 21.10
C VAL A 142 -3.49 -8.63 19.80
N ASN A 143 -2.82 -8.31 18.72
CA ASN A 143 -3.39 -8.32 17.38
C ASN A 143 -2.57 -9.24 16.46
N TYR A 144 -3.28 -10.01 15.64
CA TYR A 144 -2.73 -10.78 14.54
C TYR A 144 -3.53 -10.48 13.29
N GLU A 145 -2.83 -10.13 12.23
CA GLU A 145 -3.38 -9.84 10.93
C GLU A 145 -2.68 -10.66 9.86
N LEU A 146 -3.36 -10.89 8.76
CA LEU A 146 -2.79 -11.44 7.55
C LEU A 146 -3.24 -10.59 6.37
N GLU A 147 -2.37 -9.79 5.80
CA GLU A 147 -2.64 -9.18 4.52
C GLU A 147 -2.37 -10.19 3.40
N ALA A 148 -3.36 -10.46 2.55
CA ALA A 148 -3.22 -11.27 1.36
C ALA A 148 -3.60 -10.44 0.13
N LYS A 149 -2.65 -10.24 -0.78
CA LYS A 149 -2.87 -9.50 -2.03
C LYS A 149 -2.66 -10.38 -3.25
N LEU A 150 -3.47 -10.13 -4.27
CA LEU A 150 -3.21 -10.53 -5.64
C LEU A 150 -2.94 -9.27 -6.44
N GLU A 151 -1.75 -9.16 -7.01
CA GLU A 151 -1.23 -7.99 -7.67
C GLU A 151 -1.04 -8.29 -9.14
N ALA A 152 -1.55 -7.45 -10.00
CA ALA A 152 -1.41 -7.59 -11.44
C ALA A 152 -1.06 -6.26 -12.08
N ASP A 153 -0.22 -6.28 -13.08
CA ASP A 153 0.04 -5.08 -13.87
C ASP A 153 0.33 -5.40 -15.34
N THR A 154 0.22 -4.39 -16.17
CA THR A 154 0.51 -4.45 -17.59
C THR A 154 1.03 -3.11 -18.11
N GLU A 155 1.82 -3.17 -19.17
CA GLU A 155 2.21 -1.98 -19.92
C GLU A 155 1.17 -1.69 -21.00
N LEU A 156 0.54 -0.52 -20.93
CA LEU A 156 -0.35 -0.02 -21.98
C LEU A 156 0.44 0.65 -23.11
N ILE A 157 1.54 1.31 -22.75
CA ILE A 157 2.52 1.88 -23.68
C ILE A 157 3.90 1.49 -23.16
N LYS A 158 4.68 0.80 -23.98
CA LYS A 158 5.99 0.25 -23.61
C LYS A 158 6.86 1.30 -22.92
N ASN A 159 7.36 0.97 -21.73
CA ASN A 159 8.21 1.81 -20.87
C ASN A 159 7.61 3.19 -20.52
N ARG A 160 6.33 3.42 -20.72
CA ARG A 160 5.73 4.76 -20.55
C ARG A 160 4.47 4.79 -19.73
N LEU A 161 3.53 3.90 -19.99
CA LEU A 161 2.23 3.91 -19.32
C LEU A 161 1.92 2.52 -18.80
N PHE A 162 1.75 2.44 -17.51
CA PHE A 162 1.48 1.20 -16.77
C PHE A 162 0.11 1.27 -16.13
N LEU A 163 -0.55 0.13 -16.06
CA LEU A 163 -1.80 -0.08 -15.34
C LEU A 163 -1.58 -1.17 -14.30
N GLY A 164 -1.78 -0.82 -13.04
CA GLY A 164 -1.77 -1.73 -11.89
C GLY A 164 -3.18 -2.05 -11.43
N PHE A 165 -3.34 -3.21 -10.82
CA PHE A 165 -4.57 -3.69 -10.23
C PHE A 165 -4.27 -4.62 -9.06
N ASN A 166 -4.88 -4.38 -7.87
CA ASN A 166 -4.76 -5.28 -6.74
C ASN A 166 -6.13 -5.75 -6.24
N LEU A 167 -6.15 -6.95 -5.67
CA LEU A 167 -7.22 -7.45 -4.81
C LEU A 167 -6.63 -7.71 -3.43
N LEU A 168 -7.32 -7.25 -2.39
CA LEU A 168 -6.91 -7.34 -1.00
C LEU A 168 -7.91 -8.18 -0.20
N PHE A 169 -7.40 -9.04 0.66
CA PHE A 169 -8.13 -9.68 1.76
C PHE A 169 -7.27 -9.65 3.01
N GLU A 170 -7.78 -9.01 4.05
CA GLU A 170 -7.06 -8.70 5.29
C GLU A 170 -7.94 -9.08 6.49
N PRO A 171 -7.91 -10.36 6.92
CA PRO A 171 -8.53 -10.80 8.16
C PRO A 171 -7.66 -10.46 9.35
N GLU A 172 -8.31 -9.98 10.41
CA GLU A 172 -7.68 -9.54 11.64
C GLU A 172 -8.35 -10.19 12.86
N THR A 173 -7.56 -10.46 13.89
CA THR A 173 -8.05 -10.85 15.20
C THR A 173 -7.37 -10.07 16.31
N THR A 174 -8.16 -9.36 17.10
CA THR A 174 -7.68 -8.43 18.13
C THR A 174 -8.27 -8.79 19.50
N ARG A 175 -7.45 -8.64 20.54
CA ARG A 175 -7.86 -8.78 21.94
C ARG A 175 -7.25 -7.66 22.79
N ALA A 176 -8.11 -6.80 23.35
CA ALA A 176 -7.70 -5.89 24.41
C ALA A 176 -7.41 -6.65 25.72
N ASP A 177 -6.66 -6.04 26.65
CA ASP A 177 -6.36 -6.61 27.95
C ASP A 177 -7.64 -7.06 28.65
N LEU A 178 -7.69 -8.35 29.08
CA LEU A 178 -8.83 -9.00 29.73
C LEU A 178 -10.10 -9.10 28.86
N GLY A 179 -10.02 -8.74 27.57
CA GLY A 179 -11.13 -8.79 26.61
C GLY A 179 -11.32 -10.17 25.98
N ILE A 180 -12.39 -10.28 25.20
CA ILE A 180 -12.62 -11.38 24.27
C ILE A 180 -11.91 -11.08 22.93
N TRP A 181 -11.64 -12.11 22.17
CA TRP A 181 -11.16 -11.95 20.80
C TRP A 181 -12.27 -11.35 19.92
N GLN A 182 -11.94 -10.29 19.21
CA GLN A 182 -12.76 -9.69 18.16
C GLN A 182 -12.12 -10.05 16.82
N ASN A 183 -12.94 -10.33 15.84
CA ASN A 183 -12.49 -10.69 14.51
C ASN A 183 -13.10 -9.70 13.52
N GLU A 184 -12.28 -9.23 12.61
CA GLU A 184 -12.66 -8.28 11.58
C GLU A 184 -12.02 -8.69 10.26
N ALA A 185 -12.50 -8.14 9.16
CA ALA A 185 -11.85 -8.33 7.87
C ALA A 185 -12.08 -7.13 6.95
N THR A 186 -11.03 -6.69 6.29
CA THR A 186 -11.10 -5.74 5.18
C THR A 186 -10.93 -6.47 3.86
N VAL A 187 -11.72 -6.12 2.87
CA VAL A 187 -11.52 -6.52 1.47
C VAL A 187 -11.41 -5.30 0.59
N GLY A 188 -10.57 -5.40 -0.41
CA GLY A 188 -10.30 -4.26 -1.28
C GLY A 188 -10.04 -4.63 -2.72
N ALA A 189 -10.22 -3.64 -3.58
CA ALA A 189 -9.76 -3.68 -4.95
C ALA A 189 -9.21 -2.31 -5.32
N SER A 190 -8.07 -2.28 -6.00
CA SER A 190 -7.49 -1.04 -6.51
C SER A 190 -7.22 -1.07 -7.99
N SER A 191 -7.02 0.11 -8.55
CA SER A 191 -6.51 0.30 -9.90
C SER A 191 -5.70 1.58 -9.96
N ALA A 192 -4.49 1.51 -10.48
CA ALA A 192 -3.60 2.64 -10.61
C ALA A 192 -3.07 2.80 -12.03
N LEU A 193 -2.93 4.05 -12.46
CA LEU A 193 -2.23 4.43 -13.68
C LEU A 193 -0.92 5.12 -13.32
N ALA A 194 0.18 4.70 -13.92
CA ALA A 194 1.50 5.25 -13.72
C ALA A 194 2.12 5.65 -15.06
N PHE A 195 2.54 6.90 -15.19
CA PHE A 195 3.13 7.46 -16.40
C PHE A 195 4.56 7.92 -16.16
N GLN A 196 5.52 7.29 -16.84
CA GLN A 196 6.92 7.65 -16.79
C GLN A 196 7.17 8.95 -17.57
N ILE A 197 7.36 10.06 -16.84
CA ILE A 197 7.54 11.41 -17.43
C ILE A 197 8.98 11.65 -17.88
N VAL A 198 9.94 11.12 -17.11
CA VAL A 198 11.37 11.07 -17.45
C VAL A 198 11.91 9.70 -16.99
N PRO A 199 13.09 9.25 -17.43
CA PRO A 199 13.60 7.89 -17.19
C PRO A 199 13.59 7.42 -15.73
N ASN A 200 13.64 8.33 -14.77
CA ASN A 200 13.71 8.02 -13.34
C ASN A 200 12.54 8.56 -12.51
N VAL A 201 11.51 9.14 -13.14
CA VAL A 201 10.33 9.69 -12.44
C VAL A 201 9.05 9.23 -13.10
N VAL A 202 8.17 8.65 -12.28
CA VAL A 202 6.82 8.24 -12.67
C VAL A 202 5.83 9.03 -11.82
N ILE A 203 4.81 9.56 -12.45
CA ILE A 203 3.65 10.16 -11.77
C ILE A 203 2.40 9.35 -12.09
N GLY A 204 1.45 9.31 -11.19
CA GLY A 204 0.26 8.51 -11.39
C GLY A 204 -0.93 8.95 -10.57
N ALA A 205 -1.93 8.10 -10.62
CA ALA A 205 -3.11 8.20 -9.77
C ALA A 205 -3.55 6.80 -9.35
N ASP A 206 -3.98 6.69 -8.12
CA ASP A 206 -4.46 5.47 -7.51
C ASP A 206 -5.93 5.62 -7.10
N LEU A 207 -6.70 4.56 -7.26
CA LEU A 207 -8.10 4.44 -6.87
C LEU A 207 -8.28 3.15 -6.08
N TRP A 208 -8.75 3.24 -4.85
CA TRP A 208 -9.10 2.10 -4.01
C TRP A 208 -10.56 2.08 -3.66
N TYR A 209 -11.15 0.89 -3.64
CA TYR A 209 -12.41 0.56 -2.99
C TYR A 209 -12.16 -0.43 -1.87
N LEU A 210 -12.52 -0.07 -0.64
CA LEU A 210 -12.35 -0.90 0.57
C LEU A 210 -13.72 -1.17 1.19
N ARG A 211 -13.87 -2.35 1.79
CA ARG A 211 -15.05 -2.74 2.57
C ARG A 211 -14.61 -3.42 3.85
N HIS A 212 -15.23 -3.00 4.94
CA HIS A 212 -14.96 -3.55 6.26
C HIS A 212 -16.12 -4.42 6.78
N TYR A 213 -15.79 -5.47 7.52
CA TYR A 213 -16.72 -6.44 8.04
C TYR A 213 -16.37 -6.83 9.48
N ASP A 214 -17.37 -6.91 10.37
CA ASP A 214 -17.26 -7.68 11.59
C ASP A 214 -17.16 -9.18 11.26
N GLY A 215 -16.09 -9.84 11.71
CA GLY A 215 -15.82 -11.25 11.51
C GLY A 215 -15.00 -11.57 10.25
N MET A 216 -14.09 -12.55 10.38
CA MET A 216 -13.10 -12.93 9.36
C MET A 216 -13.68 -13.45 8.04
N ALA A 217 -14.94 -13.87 8.00
CA ALA A 217 -15.56 -14.54 6.86
C ALA A 217 -16.74 -13.75 6.30
N PHE A 218 -16.55 -12.44 6.06
CA PHE A 218 -17.60 -11.55 5.54
C PHE A 218 -18.89 -11.60 6.37
N GLY A 219 -18.74 -11.47 7.69
CA GLY A 219 -19.85 -11.52 8.63
C GLY A 219 -20.83 -10.36 8.45
N SER A 220 -20.81 -9.37 9.33
CA SER A 220 -21.65 -8.18 9.21
C SER A 220 -20.91 -7.06 8.50
N PHE A 221 -21.39 -6.58 7.38
CA PHE A 221 -20.86 -5.40 6.71
C PHE A 221 -21.02 -4.16 7.60
N THR A 222 -19.93 -3.43 7.88
CA THR A 222 -19.92 -2.23 8.73
C THR A 222 -19.80 -0.96 7.92
N GLY A 223 -18.95 -0.95 6.88
CA GLY A 223 -18.76 0.22 6.05
C GLY A 223 -17.93 0.00 4.79
N ASP A 224 -17.89 1.02 3.96
CA ASP A 224 -17.04 1.06 2.75
C ASP A 224 -16.45 2.44 2.52
N ALA A 225 -15.30 2.48 1.82
CA ALA A 225 -14.61 3.69 1.43
C ALA A 225 -14.08 3.61 0.00
N VAL A 226 -14.14 4.72 -0.71
CA VAL A 226 -13.46 4.92 -2.00
C VAL A 226 -12.41 6.00 -1.81
N TYR A 227 -11.16 5.65 -2.06
CA TYR A 227 -10.04 6.57 -2.04
C TYR A 227 -9.56 6.87 -3.44
N LEU A 228 -9.10 8.09 -3.64
CA LEU A 228 -8.49 8.54 -4.89
C LEU A 228 -7.36 9.52 -4.56
N GLY A 229 -6.23 9.37 -5.24
CA GLY A 229 -5.13 10.30 -5.04
C GLY A 229 -3.98 10.18 -6.03
N PRO A 230 -3.07 11.17 -6.03
CA PRO A 230 -1.86 11.16 -6.83
C PRO A 230 -0.81 10.22 -6.25
N THR A 231 0.04 9.71 -7.14
CA THR A 231 1.21 8.89 -6.82
C THR A 231 2.47 9.45 -7.48
N LEU A 232 3.61 9.18 -6.85
CA LEU A 232 4.93 9.57 -7.31
C LEU A 232 5.92 8.44 -7.04
N PHE A 233 6.68 8.05 -8.06
CA PHE A 233 7.87 7.23 -7.92
C PHE A 233 9.08 8.00 -8.46
N TRP A 234 10.19 7.90 -7.73
CA TRP A 234 11.45 8.51 -8.13
C TRP A 234 12.64 7.59 -7.84
N LYS A 235 13.28 7.09 -8.89
CA LYS A 235 14.58 6.41 -8.79
C LYS A 235 15.68 7.46 -8.63
N ILE A 236 16.08 7.71 -7.39
CA ILE A 236 17.02 8.77 -7.00
C ILE A 236 18.44 8.43 -7.47
N SER A 237 18.80 7.15 -7.37
CA SER A 237 20.06 6.60 -7.85
C SER A 237 19.90 5.14 -8.27
N SER A 238 21.00 4.47 -8.65
CA SER A 238 20.99 3.03 -8.95
C SER A 238 20.70 2.16 -7.71
N LYS A 239 20.77 2.72 -6.50
CA LYS A 239 20.64 2.00 -5.22
C LYS A 239 19.63 2.64 -4.27
N MET A 240 18.88 3.61 -4.73
CA MET A 240 17.92 4.32 -3.89
C MET A 240 16.73 4.76 -4.71
N LEU A 241 15.56 4.41 -4.24
CA LEU A 241 14.31 4.92 -4.78
C LEU A 241 13.40 5.45 -3.67
N MET A 242 12.37 6.17 -4.09
CA MET A 242 11.29 6.67 -3.26
C MET A 242 9.97 6.45 -3.98
N SER A 243 8.98 5.95 -3.27
CA SER A 243 7.59 5.88 -3.69
C SER A 243 6.70 6.64 -2.72
N ALA A 244 5.72 7.36 -3.22
CA ALA A 244 4.81 8.14 -2.39
C ALA A 244 3.40 8.18 -2.99
N ALA A 245 2.40 8.18 -2.11
CA ALA A 245 1.00 8.40 -2.46
C ALA A 245 0.31 9.28 -1.42
N TRP A 246 -0.70 10.00 -1.87
CA TRP A 246 -1.60 10.74 -0.98
C TRP A 246 -3.02 10.56 -1.48
N GLU A 247 -3.87 9.97 -0.67
CA GLU A 247 -5.23 9.65 -1.05
C GLU A 247 -6.25 10.33 -0.15
N THR A 248 -7.40 10.65 -0.74
CA THR A 248 -8.54 11.22 -0.02
C THR A 248 -9.75 10.32 -0.23
N GLN A 249 -10.48 10.05 0.85
CA GLN A 249 -11.78 9.37 0.77
C GLN A 249 -12.77 10.29 0.05
N VAL A 250 -13.17 9.91 -1.17
CA VAL A 250 -14.06 10.68 -2.05
C VAL A 250 -15.51 10.20 -1.96
N ALA A 251 -15.73 8.96 -1.53
CA ALA A 251 -17.03 8.38 -1.24
C ALA A 251 -16.88 7.31 -0.16
N GLY A 252 -17.99 6.95 0.49
CA GLY A 252 -18.02 5.91 1.50
C GLY A 252 -19.39 5.81 2.14
N ARG A 253 -19.59 4.76 2.92
CA ARG A 253 -20.84 4.52 3.64
C ARG A 253 -20.57 3.79 4.94
N GLU A 254 -20.97 4.35 6.04
CA GLU A 254 -21.00 3.73 7.36
C GLU A 254 -22.42 3.21 7.63
N VAL A 255 -22.57 1.98 8.08
CA VAL A 255 -23.89 1.37 8.37
C VAL A 255 -24.53 2.09 9.55
N GLY A 256 -25.77 2.56 9.35
CA GLY A 256 -26.56 3.25 10.39
C GLY A 256 -26.22 4.73 10.56
N VAL A 257 -25.30 5.30 9.80
CA VAL A 257 -24.91 6.71 9.86
C VAL A 257 -25.21 7.41 8.54
N MET A 258 -25.68 8.65 8.62
CA MET A 258 -26.08 9.49 7.48
C MET A 258 -25.12 10.65 7.18
N PRO A 259 -23.84 10.50 6.98
CA PRO A 259 -23.11 11.26 5.98
C PRO A 259 -22.37 10.38 4.99
N ALA A 260 -21.94 11.01 3.88
CA ALA A 260 -21.46 10.37 2.68
C ALA A 260 -20.03 9.76 2.76
N LEU A 261 -19.42 9.69 3.94
CA LEU A 261 -18.09 9.10 4.17
C LEU A 261 -18.14 8.18 5.39
N ASP A 262 -17.46 7.05 5.30
CA ASP A 262 -17.15 6.23 6.47
C ASP A 262 -15.88 6.74 7.15
N LEU A 263 -16.03 7.41 8.28
CA LEU A 263 -14.94 7.97 9.07
C LEU A 263 -14.86 7.32 10.47
N THR A 264 -15.48 6.18 10.64
CA THR A 264 -15.36 5.31 11.80
C THR A 264 -14.35 4.20 11.50
N ASP A 265 -14.60 3.37 10.52
CA ASP A 265 -13.69 2.31 10.13
C ASP A 265 -12.48 2.89 9.37
N PHE A 266 -12.67 3.92 8.55
CA PHE A 266 -11.64 4.50 7.70
C PHE A 266 -11.27 5.94 8.08
N SER A 267 -10.15 6.42 7.55
CA SER A 267 -9.68 7.81 7.70
C SER A 267 -10.09 8.68 6.52
N ARG A 268 -10.14 10.00 6.70
CA ARG A 268 -10.47 10.94 5.62
C ARG A 268 -9.38 11.00 4.55
N GLN A 269 -8.12 10.92 4.99
CA GLN A 269 -6.95 10.96 4.12
C GLN A 269 -5.96 9.92 4.61
N ARG A 270 -5.23 9.34 3.67
CA ARG A 270 -4.10 8.47 3.94
C ARG A 270 -2.93 8.83 3.04
N ALA A 271 -1.72 8.61 3.54
CA ALA A 271 -0.49 8.84 2.81
C ALA A 271 0.41 7.62 2.97
N ARG A 272 1.19 7.29 1.96
CA ARG A 272 2.24 6.29 2.03
C ARG A 272 3.54 6.88 1.51
N LEU A 273 4.66 6.58 2.19
CA LEU A 273 5.99 7.03 1.81
C LEU A 273 6.98 5.90 2.08
N LEU A 274 7.54 5.38 1.01
CA LEU A 274 8.56 4.33 1.04
C LEU A 274 9.88 4.88 0.50
N PHE A 275 10.96 4.48 1.16
CA PHE A 275 12.30 4.54 0.60
C PHE A 275 12.87 3.13 0.53
N GLU A 276 13.61 2.82 -0.52
CA GLU A 276 14.36 1.60 -0.66
C GLU A 276 15.84 1.92 -0.81
N PHE A 277 16.68 1.17 -0.13
CA PHE A 277 18.13 1.29 -0.15
C PHE A 277 18.77 -0.08 -0.43
N GLU A 278 19.17 -0.30 -1.67
CA GLU A 278 19.85 -1.53 -2.12
C GLU A 278 21.33 -1.55 -1.68
N PHE A 279 21.90 -2.74 -1.36
CA PHE A 279 23.28 -2.88 -0.94
C PHE A 279 23.97 -4.22 -1.32
#